data_ed64f5acf612db580cffd0b57772d1e0
#
_entry.id   ed64f5acf612db580cffd0b57772d1e0
#
_cell.length_a   1.000
_cell.length_b   1.000
_cell.length_c   1.000
_cell.angle_alpha   90.00
_cell.angle_beta   90.00
_cell.angle_gamma   90.00
#
_symmetry.space_group_name_H-M   'P 1'
#
loop_
_entity.id
_entity.type
_entity.pdbx_description
1 polymer ?
#
loop_
_entity_poly.entity_id
_entity_poly.type
_entity_poly.pdbx_seq_one_letter_code
_entity_poly.pdbx_strand_id
1 'polypeptide(L)'
;LDHLGVQQGDVYPGADDNGSGSTSILQIARAIQANPVKPRRSVLLIAFCAEERGLLGSRYYAANPTRPISDMVCMLNIDMIGRNEEGPNETAEDNVNTIHLVGSKRISMDLHELTMKANESVNFVFEYDQEGVYTRSDHANFARQGVPITFLFGGFTPRYHQPSDTLEDINFAKIANCARLNYLTLMMAAEHGHFEKNGEDEIRKRQ
;
A
#
# COMPACT_ATOMS: atom_id res chain seq x y z
N LEU A 1 -6.53 9.84 6.89
CA LEU A 1 -7.71 9.66 7.73
C LEU A 1 -8.90 10.49 7.24
N ASP A 2 -9.23 10.38 5.99
CA ASP A 2 -10.48 10.94 5.50
C ASP A 2 -11.21 9.86 4.73
N HIS A 3 -11.97 9.10 5.41
CA HIS A 3 -12.93 8.21 4.83
C HIS A 3 -14.23 8.97 4.50
N LEU A 4 -15.31 8.29 4.23
CA LEU A 4 -16.57 8.88 3.73
C LEU A 4 -17.27 9.82 4.73
N GLY A 5 -16.89 9.78 6.01
CA GLY A 5 -17.44 10.67 7.04
C GLY A 5 -18.88 10.32 7.42
N VAL A 6 -19.76 11.32 7.45
CA VAL A 6 -21.19 11.13 7.73
C VAL A 6 -21.98 11.34 6.45
N GLN A 7 -22.76 10.34 6.06
CA GLN A 7 -23.63 10.40 4.88
C GLN A 7 -25.06 10.01 5.28
N GLN A 8 -26.03 10.84 4.96
CA GLN A 8 -27.46 10.62 5.25
C GLN A 8 -27.78 10.28 6.72
N GLY A 9 -26.90 10.70 7.65
CA GLY A 9 -27.04 10.44 9.09
C GLY A 9 -26.23 9.24 9.61
N ASP A 10 -25.72 8.40 8.74
CA ASP A 10 -24.88 7.24 9.09
C ASP A 10 -23.40 7.63 9.11
N VAL A 11 -22.67 7.10 10.10
CA VAL A 11 -21.21 7.25 10.22
C VAL A 11 -20.53 6.12 9.46
N TYR A 12 -19.55 6.47 8.62
CA TYR A 12 -18.69 5.53 7.91
C TYR A 12 -17.30 5.57 8.56
N PRO A 13 -16.98 4.62 9.46
CA PRO A 13 -15.79 4.75 10.33
C PRO A 13 -14.47 4.52 9.59
N GLY A 14 -14.47 3.68 8.53
CA GLY A 14 -13.26 3.37 7.76
C GLY A 14 -12.19 2.68 8.59
N ALA A 15 -12.55 1.62 9.35
CA ALA A 15 -11.59 0.91 10.18
C ALA A 15 -10.55 0.17 9.36
N ASP A 16 -10.97 -0.45 8.25
CA ASP A 16 -10.07 -1.01 7.26
C ASP A 16 -9.69 0.03 6.21
N ASP A 17 -10.65 0.76 5.69
CA ASP A 17 -10.49 1.78 4.65
C ASP A 17 -10.47 3.22 5.24
N ASN A 18 -9.34 3.85 5.53
CA ASN A 18 -8.01 3.26 5.56
C ASN A 18 -7.38 3.45 6.95
N GLY A 19 -8.11 3.10 8.01
CA GLY A 19 -7.59 3.06 9.38
C GLY A 19 -6.46 2.05 9.54
N SER A 20 -6.58 0.87 8.88
CA SER A 20 -5.59 -0.18 8.90
C SER A 20 -4.24 0.27 8.32
N GLY A 21 -4.22 0.88 7.14
CA GLY A 21 -3.03 1.43 6.52
C GLY A 21 -2.43 2.59 7.31
N SER A 22 -3.28 3.52 7.78
CA SER A 22 -2.85 4.70 8.54
C SER A 22 -2.15 4.34 9.85
N THR A 23 -2.66 3.34 10.58
CA THR A 23 -2.02 2.86 11.81
C THR A 23 -0.72 2.12 11.53
N SER A 24 -0.62 1.41 10.39
CA SER A 24 0.60 0.74 9.95
C SER A 24 1.74 1.73 9.70
N ILE A 25 1.48 2.87 9.06
CA ILE A 25 2.49 3.92 8.85
C ILE A 25 3.06 4.41 10.18
N LEU A 26 2.22 4.59 11.21
CA LEU A 26 2.68 4.99 12.54
C LEU A 26 3.57 3.91 13.19
N GLN A 27 3.25 2.63 13.02
CA GLN A 27 4.10 1.54 13.53
C GLN A 27 5.43 1.44 12.76
N ILE A 28 5.42 1.63 11.46
CA ILE A 28 6.65 1.71 10.64
C ILE A 28 7.53 2.87 11.12
N ALA A 29 6.96 4.06 11.36
CA ALA A 29 7.68 5.20 11.91
C ALA A 29 8.38 4.87 13.24
N ARG A 30 7.65 4.22 14.16
CA ARG A 30 8.18 3.79 15.44
C ARG A 30 9.31 2.77 15.30
N ALA A 31 9.14 1.80 14.38
CA ALA A 31 10.14 0.78 14.10
C ALA A 31 11.44 1.40 13.54
N ILE A 32 11.34 2.33 12.58
CA ILE A 32 12.49 3.06 12.04
C ILE A 32 13.20 3.85 13.15
N GLN A 33 12.42 4.49 14.03
CA GLN A 33 13.00 5.27 15.12
C GLN A 33 13.70 4.40 16.18
N ALA A 34 13.14 3.25 16.50
CA ALA A 34 13.67 2.30 17.46
C ALA A 34 14.89 1.51 16.93
N ASN A 35 14.98 1.32 15.60
CA ASN A 35 16.07 0.58 15.00
C ASN A 35 17.40 1.36 15.16
N PRO A 36 18.46 0.77 15.75
CA PRO A 36 19.77 1.40 15.85
C PRO A 36 20.41 1.64 14.48
N VAL A 37 20.12 0.79 13.50
CA VAL A 37 20.58 0.96 12.11
C VAL A 37 19.58 1.83 11.37
N LYS A 38 20.03 3.00 10.95
CA LYS A 38 19.17 3.94 10.19
C LYS A 38 19.28 3.68 8.69
N PRO A 39 18.20 3.88 7.96
CA PRO A 39 18.24 3.76 6.50
C PRO A 39 19.19 4.81 5.89
N ARG A 40 19.92 4.44 4.86
CA ARG A 40 20.86 5.35 4.16
C ARG A 40 20.14 6.48 3.42
N ARG A 41 18.90 6.24 2.99
CA ARG A 41 18.06 7.26 2.33
C ARG A 41 17.06 7.82 3.32
N SER A 42 16.68 9.06 3.10
CA SER A 42 15.55 9.65 3.83
C SER A 42 14.26 8.88 3.52
N VAL A 43 13.46 8.68 4.56
CA VAL A 43 12.14 8.06 4.47
C VAL A 43 11.10 9.13 4.71
N LEU A 44 10.14 9.22 3.81
CA LEU A 44 9.00 10.11 3.92
C LEU A 44 7.75 9.25 4.18
N LEU A 45 7.10 9.49 5.29
CA LEU A 45 5.84 8.83 5.66
C LEU A 45 4.72 9.86 5.50
N ILE A 46 3.72 9.55 4.67
CA ILE A 46 2.63 10.48 4.35
C ILE A 46 1.30 9.76 4.55
N ALA A 47 0.40 10.39 5.30
CA ALA A 47 -1.02 10.07 5.28
C ALA A 47 -1.71 11.14 4.41
N PHE A 48 -2.20 10.74 3.25
CA PHE A 48 -2.88 11.67 2.34
C PHE A 48 -4.30 11.95 2.80
N CYS A 49 -4.81 13.10 2.41
CA CYS A 49 -6.20 13.49 2.62
C CYS A 49 -6.97 13.44 1.30
N ALA A 50 -8.29 13.33 1.39
CA ALA A 50 -9.22 13.39 0.27
C ALA A 50 -8.93 12.34 -0.82
N GLU A 51 -8.56 11.11 -0.41
CA GLU A 51 -8.41 9.97 -1.29
C GLU A 51 -9.74 9.69 -1.99
N GLU A 52 -10.82 9.55 -1.24
CA GLU A 52 -12.20 9.29 -1.64
C GLU A 52 -12.82 10.40 -2.53
N ARG A 53 -12.17 11.54 -2.61
CA ARG A 53 -12.55 12.67 -3.46
C ARG A 53 -11.75 12.75 -4.75
N GLY A 54 -11.12 11.63 -5.15
CA GLY A 54 -10.31 11.50 -6.36
C GLY A 54 -8.84 11.78 -6.14
N LEU A 55 -8.27 11.23 -5.08
CA LEU A 55 -6.83 11.23 -4.78
C LEU A 55 -6.27 12.66 -4.66
N LEU A 56 -7.03 13.60 -4.06
CA LEU A 56 -6.66 15.02 -4.10
C LEU A 56 -5.34 15.31 -3.38
N GLY A 57 -5.14 14.71 -2.20
CA GLY A 57 -3.94 14.92 -1.39
C GLY A 57 -2.68 14.43 -2.10
N SER A 58 -2.68 13.21 -2.59
CA SER A 58 -1.53 12.65 -3.32
C SER A 58 -1.30 13.33 -4.66
N ARG A 59 -2.37 13.73 -5.36
CA ARG A 59 -2.27 14.52 -6.60
C ARG A 59 -1.62 15.87 -6.36
N TYR A 60 -2.04 16.57 -5.30
CA TYR A 60 -1.42 17.84 -4.93
C TYR A 60 0.05 17.66 -4.57
N TYR A 61 0.36 16.66 -3.72
CA TYR A 61 1.73 16.40 -3.31
C TYR A 61 2.62 16.02 -4.50
N ALA A 62 2.15 15.15 -5.40
CA ALA A 62 2.90 14.74 -6.57
C ALA A 62 3.17 15.92 -7.55
N ALA A 63 2.29 16.94 -7.56
CA ALA A 63 2.48 18.16 -8.33
C ALA A 63 3.34 19.21 -7.59
N ASN A 64 3.37 19.20 -6.26
CA ASN A 64 4.06 20.16 -5.40
C ASN A 64 4.88 19.45 -4.31
N PRO A 65 5.84 18.59 -4.68
CA PRO A 65 6.54 17.76 -3.72
C PRO A 65 7.53 18.58 -2.89
N THR A 66 7.75 18.19 -1.64
CA THR A 66 8.75 18.81 -0.75
C THR A 66 10.19 18.52 -1.18
N ARG A 67 10.38 17.50 -2.01
CA ARG A 67 11.62 17.14 -2.71
C ARG A 67 11.27 16.75 -4.14
N PRO A 68 12.14 16.96 -5.12
CA PRO A 68 11.87 16.57 -6.51
C PRO A 68 11.42 15.11 -6.60
N ILE A 69 10.41 14.84 -7.41
CA ILE A 69 9.93 13.47 -7.66
C ILE A 69 11.06 12.59 -8.22
N SER A 70 11.97 13.18 -8.99
CA SER A 70 13.16 12.47 -9.51
C SER A 70 14.09 11.91 -8.43
N ASP A 71 14.03 12.46 -7.21
CA ASP A 71 14.83 11.98 -6.09
C ASP A 71 14.18 10.79 -5.37
N MET A 72 12.91 10.51 -5.65
CA MET A 72 12.18 9.39 -5.08
C MET A 72 12.58 8.09 -5.77
N VAL A 73 13.08 7.13 -5.01
CA VAL A 73 13.48 5.82 -5.55
C VAL A 73 12.30 4.87 -5.68
N CYS A 74 11.35 4.92 -4.77
CA CYS A 74 10.10 4.15 -4.82
C CYS A 74 9.04 4.76 -3.90
N MET A 75 7.80 4.33 -4.08
CA MET A 75 6.66 4.61 -3.21
C MET A 75 5.97 3.30 -2.85
N LEU A 76 5.81 3.04 -1.54
CA LEU A 76 5.14 1.87 -1.01
C LEU A 76 3.78 2.31 -0.45
N ASN A 77 2.72 1.83 -1.06
CA ASN A 77 1.34 2.17 -0.67
C ASN A 77 0.71 1.05 0.16
N ILE A 78 -0.12 1.46 1.11
CA ILE A 78 -0.89 0.55 1.96
C ILE A 78 -2.32 1.07 2.01
N ASP A 79 -3.27 0.25 1.59
CA ASP A 79 -4.68 0.61 1.62
C ASP A 79 -5.53 -0.63 1.84
N MET A 80 -6.45 -0.58 2.82
CA MET A 80 -7.33 -1.69 3.17
C MET A 80 -6.58 -3.01 3.42
N ILE A 81 -5.77 -3.08 4.46
CA ILE A 81 -4.93 -4.25 4.78
C ILE A 81 -5.36 -4.97 6.06
N GLY A 82 -6.49 -4.61 6.63
CA GLY A 82 -6.94 -5.08 7.93
C GLY A 82 -8.01 -6.15 7.87
N ARG A 83 -8.59 -6.46 6.71
CA ARG A 83 -9.55 -7.54 6.56
C ARG A 83 -9.03 -8.63 5.64
N ASN A 84 -9.64 -9.79 5.75
CA ASN A 84 -9.43 -10.86 4.80
C ASN A 84 -10.46 -10.70 3.68
N GLU A 85 -10.05 -10.84 2.44
CA GLU A 85 -10.96 -10.75 1.29
C GLU A 85 -12.07 -11.77 1.36
N GLU A 86 -13.25 -11.38 0.90
CA GLU A 86 -14.41 -12.23 0.75
C GLU A 86 -15.01 -12.03 -0.64
N GLY A 87 -15.18 -13.12 -1.35
CA GLY A 87 -15.69 -13.13 -2.71
C GLY A 87 -16.75 -14.22 -2.93
N PRO A 88 -17.30 -14.30 -4.15
CA PRO A 88 -18.35 -15.29 -4.46
C PRO A 88 -17.91 -16.75 -4.30
N ASN A 89 -16.61 -17.02 -4.37
CA ASN A 89 -16.03 -18.37 -4.34
C ASN A 89 -14.98 -18.56 -3.25
N GLU A 90 -14.81 -17.58 -2.38
CA GLU A 90 -13.80 -17.60 -1.31
C GLU A 90 -14.33 -16.92 -0.05
N THR A 91 -13.85 -17.38 1.08
CA THR A 91 -14.24 -16.89 2.40
C THR A 91 -13.08 -16.14 3.07
N ALA A 92 -13.40 -15.40 4.13
CA ALA A 92 -12.37 -14.71 4.92
C ALA A 92 -11.32 -15.67 5.49
N GLU A 93 -11.69 -16.92 5.77
CA GLU A 93 -10.78 -17.96 6.29
C GLU A 93 -9.76 -18.40 5.25
N ASP A 94 -10.12 -18.42 3.98
CA ASP A 94 -9.20 -18.75 2.88
C ASP A 94 -8.10 -17.69 2.73
N ASN A 95 -8.42 -16.43 3.08
CA ASN A 95 -7.61 -15.25 2.84
C ASN A 95 -6.89 -14.68 4.09
N VAL A 96 -6.69 -15.50 5.12
CA VAL A 96 -6.01 -15.08 6.36
C VAL A 96 -4.58 -14.62 6.11
N ASN A 97 -3.88 -15.27 5.18
CA ASN A 97 -2.46 -15.02 4.88
C ASN A 97 -2.20 -14.60 3.42
N THR A 98 -3.23 -14.18 2.70
CA THR A 98 -3.10 -13.63 1.35
C THR A 98 -3.04 -12.11 1.38
N ILE A 99 -2.41 -11.51 0.39
CA ILE A 99 -2.39 -10.06 0.16
C ILE A 99 -2.15 -9.78 -1.32
N HIS A 100 -2.89 -8.85 -1.91
CA HIS A 100 -2.62 -8.42 -3.26
C HIS A 100 -1.40 -7.50 -3.30
N LEU A 101 -0.48 -7.79 -4.21
CA LEU A 101 0.69 -6.96 -4.51
C LEU A 101 0.48 -6.27 -5.86
N VAL A 102 -0.31 -5.20 -5.83
CA VAL A 102 -0.77 -4.51 -7.04
C VAL A 102 0.32 -3.64 -7.64
N GLY A 103 0.43 -3.69 -8.95
CA GLY A 103 1.28 -2.79 -9.75
C GLY A 103 2.78 -2.96 -9.60
N SER A 104 3.26 -3.84 -8.73
CA SER A 104 4.67 -3.99 -8.39
C SER A 104 5.57 -4.37 -9.59
N LYS A 105 5.00 -5.05 -10.59
CA LYS A 105 5.71 -5.48 -11.80
C LYS A 105 5.67 -4.45 -12.94
N ARG A 106 4.93 -3.34 -12.79
CA ARG A 106 4.65 -2.44 -13.92
C ARG A 106 5.82 -1.53 -14.26
N ILE A 107 6.45 -0.92 -13.25
CA ILE A 107 7.50 0.09 -13.47
C ILE A 107 8.89 -0.47 -13.23
N SER A 108 9.08 -1.30 -12.21
CA SER A 108 10.38 -1.88 -11.89
C SER A 108 10.26 -3.30 -11.35
N MET A 109 10.92 -4.23 -12.02
CA MET A 109 11.04 -5.60 -11.51
C MET A 109 11.95 -5.69 -10.30
N ASP A 110 12.99 -4.85 -10.21
CA ASP A 110 13.90 -4.83 -9.07
C ASP A 110 13.17 -4.57 -7.76
N LEU A 111 12.21 -3.60 -7.76
CA LEU A 111 11.39 -3.34 -6.58
C LEU A 111 10.46 -4.51 -6.25
N HIS A 112 9.91 -5.16 -7.28
CA HIS A 112 9.11 -6.37 -7.09
C HIS A 112 9.93 -7.48 -6.43
N GLU A 113 11.10 -7.81 -6.98
CA GLU A 113 11.98 -8.86 -6.46
C GLU A 113 12.47 -8.54 -5.04
N LEU A 114 12.76 -7.28 -4.77
CA LEU A 114 13.12 -6.83 -3.43
C LEU A 114 11.97 -7.03 -2.43
N THR A 115 10.73 -6.78 -2.85
CA THR A 115 9.53 -7.03 -2.03
C THR A 115 9.32 -8.53 -1.80
N MET A 116 9.54 -9.36 -2.83
CA MET A 116 9.51 -10.82 -2.70
C MET A 116 10.54 -11.31 -1.67
N LYS A 117 11.77 -10.77 -1.72
CA LYS A 117 12.81 -11.09 -0.75
C LYS A 117 12.44 -10.65 0.67
N ALA A 118 11.86 -9.48 0.84
CA ALA A 118 11.34 -9.03 2.14
C ALA A 118 10.26 -9.98 2.68
N ASN A 119 9.43 -10.51 1.78
CA ASN A 119 8.35 -11.43 2.12
C ASN A 119 8.83 -12.80 2.63
N GLU A 120 10.05 -13.22 2.35
CA GLU A 120 10.63 -14.44 2.93
C GLU A 120 10.60 -14.44 4.47
N SER A 121 10.56 -13.27 5.10
CA SER A 121 10.47 -13.10 6.55
C SER A 121 9.05 -12.94 7.08
N VAL A 122 8.05 -12.84 6.21
CA VAL A 122 6.64 -12.61 6.56
C VAL A 122 5.75 -13.75 6.08
N ASN A 123 6.07 -14.29 4.90
CA ASN A 123 5.41 -15.44 4.27
C ASN A 123 3.95 -15.20 3.84
N PHE A 124 3.61 -14.00 3.35
CA PHE A 124 2.35 -13.82 2.66
C PHE A 124 2.29 -14.62 1.36
N VAL A 125 1.12 -15.10 1.03
CA VAL A 125 0.79 -15.55 -0.33
C VAL A 125 0.37 -14.32 -1.12
N PHE A 126 1.19 -13.92 -2.09
CA PHE A 126 0.86 -12.77 -2.95
C PHE A 126 -0.11 -13.16 -4.04
N GLU A 127 -1.13 -12.33 -4.20
CA GLU A 127 -2.11 -12.37 -5.27
C GLU A 127 -1.92 -11.19 -6.23
N TYR A 128 -2.31 -11.39 -7.50
CA TYR A 128 -2.04 -10.42 -8.58
C TYR A 128 -3.26 -10.17 -9.47
N ASP A 129 -4.41 -10.66 -9.08
CA ASP A 129 -5.65 -10.59 -9.85
C ASP A 129 -6.40 -9.26 -9.69
N GLN A 130 -6.09 -8.48 -8.63
CA GLN A 130 -6.68 -7.17 -8.37
C GLN A 130 -5.97 -6.00 -9.09
N GLU A 131 -5.29 -6.26 -10.22
CA GLU A 131 -4.63 -5.20 -11.01
C GLU A 131 -5.61 -4.10 -11.51
N GLY A 132 -6.91 -4.37 -11.52
CA GLY A 132 -7.96 -3.38 -11.81
C GLY A 132 -8.01 -2.21 -10.83
N VAL A 133 -7.48 -2.35 -9.61
CA VAL A 133 -7.41 -1.26 -8.62
C VAL A 133 -6.13 -0.42 -8.71
N TYR A 134 -5.25 -0.69 -9.67
CA TYR A 134 -3.97 0.02 -9.83
C TYR A 134 -4.06 1.56 -9.88
N THR A 135 -5.18 2.11 -10.29
CA THR A 135 -5.37 3.56 -10.36
C THR A 135 -6.28 4.11 -9.26
N ARG A 136 -6.65 3.27 -8.28
CA ARG A 136 -7.69 3.59 -7.31
C ARG A 136 -7.17 3.99 -5.93
N SER A 137 -5.86 4.08 -5.72
CA SER A 137 -5.29 4.59 -4.47
C SER A 137 -4.13 5.55 -4.75
N ASP A 138 -3.60 6.17 -3.72
CA ASP A 138 -2.70 7.33 -3.76
C ASP A 138 -1.40 7.11 -4.54
N HIS A 139 -0.90 5.87 -4.63
CA HIS A 139 0.28 5.52 -5.43
C HIS A 139 0.13 5.88 -6.92
N ALA A 140 -1.11 5.93 -7.43
CA ALA A 140 -1.36 6.17 -8.85
C ALA A 140 -0.76 7.50 -9.34
N ASN A 141 -0.77 8.55 -8.49
CA ASN A 141 -0.23 9.85 -8.85
C ASN A 141 1.31 9.84 -8.97
N PHE A 142 1.99 9.00 -8.20
CA PHE A 142 3.44 8.79 -8.28
C PHE A 142 3.81 7.88 -9.45
N ALA A 143 3.06 6.80 -9.63
CA ALA A 143 3.24 5.88 -10.76
C ALA A 143 3.12 6.58 -12.11
N ARG A 144 2.17 7.51 -12.27
CA ARG A 144 2.03 8.35 -13.48
C ARG A 144 3.27 9.21 -13.77
N GLN A 145 4.09 9.50 -12.76
CA GLN A 145 5.34 10.21 -12.91
C GLN A 145 6.55 9.25 -13.03
N GLY A 146 6.28 7.96 -13.16
CA GLY A 146 7.29 6.93 -13.35
C GLY A 146 8.06 6.56 -12.09
N VAL A 147 7.53 6.85 -10.89
CA VAL A 147 8.09 6.36 -9.63
C VAL A 147 7.74 4.88 -9.50
N PRO A 148 8.72 3.98 -9.27
CA PRO A 148 8.44 2.59 -8.96
C PRO A 148 7.54 2.46 -7.73
N ILE A 149 6.50 1.64 -7.80
CA ILE A 149 5.54 1.49 -6.71
C ILE A 149 5.33 0.03 -6.33
N THR A 150 4.94 -0.18 -5.08
CA THR A 150 4.17 -1.36 -4.65
C THR A 150 2.92 -0.89 -3.94
N PHE A 151 1.84 -1.63 -4.10
CA PHE A 151 0.60 -1.38 -3.40
C PHE A 151 0.12 -2.68 -2.74
N LEU A 152 0.13 -2.70 -1.39
CA LEU A 152 -0.46 -3.77 -0.60
C LEU A 152 -1.95 -3.46 -0.40
N PHE A 153 -2.78 -4.37 -0.86
CA PHE A 153 -4.22 -4.29 -0.80
C PHE A 153 -4.82 -5.61 -0.26
N GLY A 154 -5.67 -5.53 0.73
CA GLY A 154 -6.24 -6.71 1.41
C GLY A 154 -7.39 -7.39 0.69
N GLY A 155 -7.84 -6.81 -0.43
CA GLY A 155 -9.00 -7.27 -1.18
C GLY A 155 -10.29 -6.57 -0.74
N PHE A 156 -11.38 -6.91 -1.41
CA PHE A 156 -12.69 -6.37 -1.09
C PHE A 156 -13.45 -7.27 -0.12
N THR A 157 -14.30 -6.64 0.68
CA THR A 157 -15.21 -7.31 1.61
C THR A 157 -16.59 -6.68 1.52
N PRO A 158 -17.64 -7.35 2.02
CA PRO A 158 -18.98 -6.75 2.08
C PRO A 158 -19.07 -5.47 2.93
N ARG A 159 -18.02 -5.15 3.71
CA ARG A 159 -17.97 -3.94 4.55
C ARG A 159 -17.33 -2.74 3.85
N TYR A 160 -16.78 -2.94 2.65
CA TYR A 160 -16.18 -1.86 1.87
C TYR A 160 -17.18 -0.73 1.62
N HIS A 161 -16.83 0.50 2.00
CA HIS A 161 -17.68 1.70 1.91
C HIS A 161 -19.04 1.54 2.63
N GLN A 162 -19.05 0.83 3.77
CA GLN A 162 -20.26 0.64 4.57
C GLN A 162 -20.09 1.19 5.99
N PRO A 163 -21.20 1.59 6.67
CA PRO A 163 -21.17 1.93 8.09
C PRO A 163 -20.67 0.78 8.98
N SER A 164 -20.69 -0.44 8.47
CA SER A 164 -20.20 -1.64 9.15
C SER A 164 -18.68 -1.82 9.05
N ASP A 165 -17.93 -0.92 8.40
CA ASP A 165 -16.47 -0.97 8.44
C ASP A 165 -15.94 -0.44 9.79
N THR A 166 -16.17 -1.24 10.82
CA THR A 166 -15.81 -1.03 12.23
C THR A 166 -14.61 -1.91 12.61
N LEU A 167 -14.22 -1.91 13.88
CA LEU A 167 -13.12 -2.76 14.37
C LEU A 167 -13.45 -4.25 14.43
N GLU A 168 -14.71 -4.62 14.28
CA GLU A 168 -15.12 -6.03 14.21
C GLU A 168 -14.50 -6.69 12.97
N ASP A 169 -14.07 -7.93 13.13
CA ASP A 169 -13.43 -8.75 12.08
C ASP A 169 -12.13 -8.17 11.49
N ILE A 170 -11.55 -7.18 12.14
CA ILE A 170 -10.20 -6.72 11.77
C ILE A 170 -9.16 -7.77 12.16
N ASN A 171 -8.38 -8.22 11.18
CA ASN A 171 -7.25 -9.10 11.36
C ASN A 171 -5.99 -8.28 11.74
N PHE A 172 -5.82 -8.02 13.03
CA PHE A 172 -4.67 -7.26 13.52
C PHE A 172 -3.33 -7.94 13.25
N ALA A 173 -3.31 -9.27 13.14
CA ALA A 173 -2.09 -9.99 12.77
C ALA A 173 -1.70 -9.72 11.31
N LYS A 174 -2.68 -9.67 10.40
CA LYS A 174 -2.46 -9.29 8.99
C LYS A 174 -1.93 -7.86 8.88
N ILE A 175 -2.53 -6.90 9.60
CA ILE A 175 -2.03 -5.51 9.66
C ILE A 175 -0.57 -5.47 10.12
N ALA A 176 -0.24 -6.18 11.20
CA ALA A 176 1.12 -6.22 11.73
C ALA A 176 2.11 -6.84 10.73
N ASN A 177 1.71 -7.87 10.00
CA ASN A 177 2.52 -8.50 8.96
C ASN A 177 2.67 -7.59 7.73
N CYS A 178 1.64 -6.88 7.31
CA CYS A 178 1.73 -5.88 6.23
C CYS A 178 2.68 -4.73 6.62
N ALA A 179 2.57 -4.22 7.85
CA ALA A 179 3.49 -3.21 8.35
C ALA A 179 4.95 -3.72 8.39
N ARG A 180 5.16 -4.99 8.81
CA ARG A 180 6.48 -5.63 8.80
C ARG A 180 7.02 -5.79 7.39
N LEU A 181 6.22 -6.26 6.44
CA LEU A 181 6.61 -6.40 5.04
C LEU A 181 7.04 -5.06 4.45
N ASN A 182 6.20 -4.02 4.62
CA ASN A 182 6.54 -2.69 4.13
C ASN A 182 7.77 -2.09 4.82
N TYR A 183 7.92 -2.30 6.12
CA TYR A 183 9.14 -1.88 6.83
C TYR A 183 10.39 -2.55 6.27
N LEU A 184 10.37 -3.86 6.06
CA LEU A 184 11.51 -4.60 5.49
C LEU A 184 11.81 -4.15 4.06
N THR A 185 10.79 -4.05 3.21
CA THR A 185 10.91 -3.55 1.84
C THR A 185 11.51 -2.14 1.82
N LEU A 186 11.02 -1.25 2.69
CA LEU A 186 11.51 0.11 2.82
C LEU A 186 12.99 0.15 3.23
N MET A 187 13.38 -0.61 4.26
CA MET A 187 14.76 -0.66 4.73
C MET A 187 15.70 -1.20 3.65
N MET A 188 15.30 -2.24 2.95
CA MET A 188 16.07 -2.80 1.83
C MET A 188 16.14 -1.82 0.65
N ALA A 189 15.04 -1.14 0.32
CA ALA A 189 15.01 -0.12 -0.74
C ALA A 189 15.88 1.09 -0.42
N ALA A 190 15.97 1.46 0.86
CA ALA A 190 16.83 2.56 1.29
C ALA A 190 18.33 2.24 1.15
N GLU A 191 18.72 0.97 1.17
CA GLU A 191 20.09 0.51 0.91
C GLU A 191 20.35 0.24 -0.58
N HIS A 192 19.30 -0.02 -1.36
CA HIS A 192 19.38 -0.23 -2.81
C HIS A 192 19.79 1.05 -3.54
N GLY A 193 20.39 0.94 -4.70
CA GLY A 193 20.70 2.08 -5.57
C GLY A 193 19.44 2.73 -6.16
N HIS A 194 19.44 2.99 -7.43
CA HIS A 194 18.23 3.31 -8.20
C HIS A 194 17.61 1.99 -8.67
N PHE A 195 16.28 1.93 -8.64
CA PHE A 195 15.54 0.84 -9.26
C PHE A 195 15.53 1.05 -10.77
N GLU A 196 15.96 0.02 -11.51
CA GLU A 196 15.86 0.05 -12.95
C GLU A 196 14.38 0.01 -13.36
N LYS A 197 14.03 0.86 -14.33
CA LYS A 197 12.68 0.87 -14.88
C LYS A 197 12.59 -0.15 -16.01
N ASN A 198 11.47 -0.87 -16.05
CA ASN A 198 11.19 -1.79 -17.16
C ASN A 198 11.23 -1.04 -18.49
N GLY A 199 11.76 -1.68 -19.52
CA GLY A 199 11.69 -1.15 -20.89
C GLY A 199 10.23 -1.01 -21.35
N GLU A 200 9.98 -0.10 -22.30
CA GLU A 200 8.62 0.18 -22.80
C GLU A 200 7.91 -1.09 -23.35
N ASP A 201 8.64 -2.02 -23.94
CA ASP A 201 8.09 -3.27 -24.46
C ASP A 201 7.64 -4.23 -23.35
N GLU A 202 8.25 -4.17 -22.18
CA GLU A 202 7.84 -4.97 -21.02
C GLU A 202 6.61 -4.38 -20.32
N ILE A 203 6.50 -3.05 -20.30
CA ILE A 203 5.31 -2.36 -19.78
C ILE A 203 4.08 -2.73 -20.58
N ARG A 204 4.18 -2.78 -21.94
CA ARG A 204 3.07 -3.13 -22.84
C ARG A 204 2.62 -4.59 -22.71
N LYS A 205 3.55 -5.51 -22.39
CA LYS A 205 3.21 -6.94 -22.23
C LYS A 205 2.49 -7.26 -20.92
N ARG A 206 2.45 -6.31 -19.98
CA ARG A 206 1.94 -6.48 -18.62
C ARG A 206 0.68 -5.65 -18.32
N GLN A 207 0.20 -4.93 -19.31
CA GLN A 207 -1.11 -4.23 -19.32
C GLN A 207 -2.19 -5.11 -19.94
#